data_f2ca1b1185a2e0e60182bd719b67a394
#
_entry.id   f2ca1b1185a2e0e60182bd719b67a394
#
_cell.length_a   1.000
_cell.length_b   1.000
_cell.length_c   1.000
_cell.angle_alpha   90.00
_cell.angle_beta   90.00
_cell.angle_gamma   90.00
#
_symmetry.space_group_name_H-M   'P 1'
#
loop_
_entity.id
_entity.type
_entity.pdbx_description
1 polymer ?
#
loop_
_entity_poly.entity_id
_entity_poly.type
_entity_poly.pdbx_seq_one_letter_code
_entity_poly.pdbx_strand_id
1 'polypeptide(L)'
;MLHPLLDLLLPVDCGGCTVPGALLCPDCAVLLGRPVRVYPPCCGTGAPVYALGAYRGRLRTALLAYKERGRRDLAGPLGTALASALLALPIPQRRGSGGFWLVPVPSRRVAAARRGGQHMELLARRAAA
;
A
#
# COMPACT_ATOMS: atom_id res chain seq x y z
N MET A 1 -20.94 -19.66 -10.20
CA MET A 1 -21.45 -20.09 -8.90
C MET A 1 -20.46 -20.98 -8.08
N LEU A 2 -19.15 -20.84 -8.28
CA LEU A 2 -18.12 -21.62 -7.54
C LEU A 2 -17.39 -20.81 -6.46
N HIS A 3 -17.70 -19.50 -6.34
CA HIS A 3 -17.04 -18.59 -5.39
C HIS A 3 -17.25 -18.92 -3.90
N PRO A 4 -18.46 -19.26 -3.41
CA PRO A 4 -18.65 -19.45 -1.96
C PRO A 4 -17.98 -20.72 -1.42
N LEU A 5 -17.74 -21.74 -2.24
CA LEU A 5 -17.05 -22.97 -1.80
C LEU A 5 -15.53 -22.77 -1.75
N LEU A 6 -14.96 -21.94 -2.63
CA LEU A 6 -13.53 -21.60 -2.61
C LEU A 6 -13.18 -20.71 -1.41
N ASP A 7 -14.06 -19.81 -1.03
CA ASP A 7 -13.90 -18.95 0.16
C ASP A 7 -13.95 -19.77 1.47
N LEU A 8 -14.66 -20.90 1.46
CA LEU A 8 -14.72 -21.82 2.60
C LEU A 8 -13.45 -22.67 2.72
N LEU A 9 -12.78 -22.96 1.60
CA LEU A 9 -11.56 -23.79 1.54
C LEU A 9 -10.26 -22.98 1.73
N LEU A 10 -10.28 -21.68 1.46
CA LEU A 10 -9.15 -20.76 1.60
C LEU A 10 -9.63 -19.48 2.29
N PRO A 11 -9.81 -19.50 3.62
CA PRO A 11 -10.25 -18.33 4.34
C PRO A 11 -9.24 -17.19 4.14
N VAL A 12 -9.76 -16.08 3.64
CA VAL A 12 -8.98 -14.85 3.47
C VAL A 12 -8.86 -14.20 4.85
N ASP A 13 -7.63 -14.10 5.35
CA ASP A 13 -7.35 -13.46 6.63
C ASP A 13 -6.80 -12.05 6.44
N CYS A 14 -7.17 -11.16 7.36
CA CYS A 14 -6.64 -9.80 7.38
C CYS A 14 -5.12 -9.79 7.54
N GLY A 15 -4.43 -9.10 6.64
CA GLY A 15 -2.97 -8.99 6.69
C GLY A 15 -2.42 -8.30 7.94
N GLY A 16 -3.25 -7.56 8.68
CA GLY A 16 -2.86 -6.83 9.88
C GLY A 16 -3.14 -7.57 11.19
N CYS A 17 -4.36 -8.10 11.35
CA CYS A 17 -4.84 -8.70 12.61
C CYS A 17 -5.27 -10.16 12.47
N THR A 18 -5.18 -10.74 11.28
CA THR A 18 -5.55 -12.13 10.97
C THR A 18 -7.02 -12.48 11.17
N VAL A 19 -7.91 -11.50 11.36
CA VAL A 19 -9.34 -11.77 11.40
C VAL A 19 -9.80 -12.30 10.04
N PRO A 20 -10.62 -13.37 9.99
CA PRO A 20 -11.09 -13.93 8.73
C PRO A 20 -12.10 -13.02 8.02
N GLY A 21 -12.23 -13.20 6.70
CA GLY A 21 -13.27 -12.57 5.89
C GLY A 21 -12.90 -11.28 5.17
N ALA A 22 -11.68 -10.76 5.34
CA ALA A 22 -11.21 -9.58 4.62
C ALA A 22 -9.71 -9.59 4.41
N LEU A 23 -9.23 -9.10 3.27
CA LEU A 23 -7.80 -8.89 3.01
C LEU A 23 -7.18 -7.86 3.97
N LEU A 24 -7.91 -6.77 4.21
CA LEU A 24 -7.60 -5.75 5.20
C LEU A 24 -8.93 -5.31 5.82
N CYS A 25 -9.16 -5.68 7.09
CA CYS A 25 -10.40 -5.35 7.78
C CYS A 25 -10.51 -3.84 8.05
N PRO A 26 -11.74 -3.32 8.28
CA PRO A 26 -11.94 -1.88 8.52
C PRO A 26 -11.08 -1.31 9.66
N ASP A 27 -10.90 -2.07 10.75
CA ASP A 27 -10.06 -1.65 11.90
C ASP A 27 -8.58 -1.54 11.54
N CYS A 28 -8.11 -2.33 10.58
CA CYS A 28 -6.73 -2.23 10.08
C CYS A 28 -6.62 -1.17 8.98
N ALA A 29 -7.63 -1.03 8.14
CA ALA A 29 -7.67 -0.03 7.07
C ALA A 29 -7.66 1.41 7.62
N VAL A 30 -8.34 1.66 8.73
CA VAL A 30 -8.38 2.99 9.37
C VAL A 30 -7.00 3.45 9.87
N LEU A 31 -6.06 2.52 10.08
CA LEU A 31 -4.68 2.85 10.44
C LEU A 31 -3.90 3.49 9.27
N LEU A 32 -4.38 3.31 8.04
CA LEU A 32 -3.96 4.05 6.86
C LEU A 32 -4.80 5.33 6.77
N GLY A 33 -4.45 6.30 7.57
CA GLY A 33 -5.18 7.54 7.73
C GLY A 33 -4.92 8.55 6.61
N ARG A 34 -5.28 9.81 6.87
CA ARG A 34 -4.93 10.92 6.00
C ARG A 34 -3.42 11.10 5.95
N PRO A 35 -2.85 11.50 4.80
CA PRO A 35 -1.43 11.77 4.68
C PRO A 35 -1.01 12.89 5.63
N VAL A 36 -0.02 12.62 6.46
CA VAL A 36 0.58 13.58 7.40
C VAL A 36 1.98 13.93 6.91
N ARG A 37 2.28 15.23 6.85
CA ARG A 37 3.62 15.68 6.51
C ARG A 37 4.60 15.26 7.61
N VAL A 38 5.71 14.65 7.19
CA VAL A 38 6.77 14.21 8.09
C VAL A 38 8.10 14.85 7.70
N TYR A 39 9.00 14.99 8.66
CA TYR A 39 10.31 15.64 8.48
C TYR A 39 11.42 14.66 8.83
N PRO A 40 11.73 13.70 7.92
CA PRO A 40 12.79 12.74 8.18
C PRO A 40 14.16 13.43 8.22
N PRO A 41 15.03 13.11 9.19
CA PRO A 41 16.31 13.80 9.39
C PRO A 41 17.27 13.68 8.20
N CYS A 42 17.10 12.64 7.37
CA CYS A 42 17.98 12.32 6.24
C CYS A 42 17.56 12.95 4.91
N CYS A 43 16.42 13.62 4.83
CA CYS A 43 15.88 14.15 3.58
C CYS A 43 16.10 15.66 3.45
N GLY A 44 17.33 16.08 3.18
CA GLY A 44 17.67 17.48 2.90
C GLY A 44 17.23 18.01 1.53
N THR A 45 16.36 17.31 0.81
CA THR A 45 16.01 17.62 -0.58
C THR A 45 15.00 18.74 -0.77
N GLY A 46 14.46 19.32 0.30
CA GLY A 46 13.40 20.35 0.20
C GLY A 46 12.05 19.82 -0.29
N ALA A 47 11.96 18.58 -0.75
CA ALA A 47 10.71 17.97 -1.17
C ALA A 47 9.85 17.58 0.05
N PRO A 48 8.53 17.83 0.03
CA PRO A 48 7.65 17.41 1.12
C PRO A 48 7.52 15.89 1.16
N VAL A 49 7.61 15.32 2.36
CA VAL A 49 7.43 13.88 2.60
C VAL A 49 6.15 13.67 3.38
N TYR A 50 5.35 12.69 2.98
CA TYR A 50 4.09 12.36 3.63
C TYR A 50 4.06 10.89 4.03
N ALA A 51 3.46 10.60 5.16
CA ALA A 51 3.20 9.24 5.64
C ALA A 51 1.69 9.03 5.82
N LEU A 52 1.21 7.83 5.49
CA LEU A 52 -0.19 7.43 5.67
C LEU A 52 -0.46 6.81 7.03
N GLY A 53 0.56 6.44 7.76
CA GLY A 53 0.38 5.83 9.07
C GLY A 53 1.71 5.52 9.76
N ALA A 54 1.63 5.21 11.05
CA ALA A 54 2.78 4.82 11.84
C ALA A 54 3.20 3.38 11.55
N TYR A 55 4.47 3.15 11.27
CA TYR A 55 5.03 1.81 11.01
C TYR A 55 5.16 1.00 12.31
N ARG A 56 4.01 0.61 12.89
CA ARG A 56 3.92 -0.17 14.13
C ARG A 56 2.65 -1.02 14.17
N GLY A 57 2.60 -1.98 15.09
CA GLY A 57 1.41 -2.82 15.34
C GLY A 57 0.88 -3.50 14.09
N ARG A 58 -0.43 -3.50 13.94
CA ARG A 58 -1.15 -4.16 12.84
C ARG A 58 -0.77 -3.63 11.46
N LEU A 59 -0.50 -2.32 11.32
CA LEU A 59 -0.08 -1.76 10.05
C LEU A 59 1.30 -2.28 9.63
N ARG A 60 2.26 -2.35 10.56
CA ARG A 60 3.56 -2.97 10.30
C ARG A 60 3.40 -4.44 9.89
N THR A 61 2.52 -5.20 10.55
CA THR A 61 2.25 -6.60 10.22
C THR A 61 1.71 -6.75 8.79
N ALA A 62 0.73 -5.93 8.39
CA ALA A 62 0.18 -5.93 7.04
C ALA A 62 1.23 -5.59 5.98
N LEU A 63 2.05 -4.56 6.22
CA LEU A 63 3.11 -4.15 5.31
C LEU A 63 4.20 -5.21 5.16
N LEU A 64 4.58 -5.90 6.24
CA LEU A 64 5.51 -7.03 6.19
C LEU A 64 4.90 -8.24 5.49
N ALA A 65 3.61 -8.53 5.70
CA ALA A 65 2.91 -9.59 4.98
C ALA A 65 2.94 -9.32 3.47
N TYR A 66 2.65 -8.09 3.06
CA TYR A 66 2.72 -7.66 1.66
C TYR A 66 4.15 -7.74 1.10
N LYS A 67 5.11 -7.19 1.82
CA LYS A 67 6.49 -7.02 1.35
C LYS A 67 7.30 -8.32 1.40
N GLU A 68 7.18 -9.12 2.48
CA GLU A 68 8.09 -10.22 2.75
C GLU A 68 7.42 -11.60 2.73
N ARG A 69 6.11 -11.68 2.96
CA ARG A 69 5.38 -12.95 3.09
C ARG A 69 4.55 -13.32 1.85
N GLY A 70 4.75 -12.62 0.74
CA GLY A 70 4.09 -12.93 -0.53
C GLY A 70 2.60 -12.60 -0.61
N ARG A 71 2.02 -11.89 0.37
CA ARG A 71 0.61 -11.47 0.38
C ARG A 71 0.36 -10.36 -0.65
N ARG A 72 0.50 -10.70 -1.93
CA ARG A 72 0.33 -9.76 -3.07
C ARG A 72 -1.12 -9.31 -3.24
N ASP A 73 -2.05 -10.07 -2.71
CA ASP A 73 -3.48 -9.77 -2.60
C ASP A 73 -3.75 -8.46 -1.84
N LEU A 74 -2.89 -8.11 -0.88
CA LEU A 74 -2.95 -6.83 -0.16
C LEU A 74 -2.65 -5.60 -1.04
N ALA A 75 -2.14 -5.78 -2.26
CA ALA A 75 -1.90 -4.65 -3.18
C ALA A 75 -3.19 -3.88 -3.51
N GLY A 76 -4.34 -4.57 -3.55
CA GLY A 76 -5.64 -3.93 -3.77
C GLY A 76 -5.98 -2.90 -2.68
N PRO A 77 -6.24 -3.34 -1.44
CA PRO A 77 -6.62 -2.44 -0.36
C PRO A 77 -5.54 -1.40 -0.03
N LEU A 78 -4.25 -1.75 -0.08
CA LEU A 78 -3.15 -0.81 0.13
C LEU A 78 -3.06 0.21 -1.02
N GLY A 79 -3.31 -0.21 -2.26
CA GLY A 79 -3.35 0.66 -3.43
C GLY A 79 -4.50 1.66 -3.37
N THR A 80 -5.69 1.23 -2.96
CA THR A 80 -6.84 2.10 -2.73
C THR A 80 -6.55 3.16 -1.67
N ALA A 81 -5.94 2.76 -0.55
CA ALA A 81 -5.54 3.71 0.49
C ALA A 81 -4.50 4.73 -0.03
N LEU A 82 -3.53 4.27 -0.81
CA LEU A 82 -2.53 5.15 -1.45
C LEU A 82 -3.19 6.11 -2.44
N ALA A 83 -4.11 5.65 -3.29
CA ALA A 83 -4.85 6.50 -4.22
C ALA A 83 -5.63 7.61 -3.49
N SER A 84 -6.37 7.24 -2.46
CA SER A 84 -7.11 8.20 -1.62
C SER A 84 -6.19 9.25 -0.99
N ALA A 85 -5.01 8.83 -0.54
CA ALA A 85 -4.02 9.73 0.01
C ALA A 85 -3.45 10.69 -1.04
N LEU A 86 -3.13 10.20 -2.23
CA LEU A 86 -2.61 11.01 -3.34
C LEU A 86 -3.61 12.09 -3.74
N LEU A 87 -4.90 11.78 -3.76
CA LEU A 87 -5.97 12.75 -4.03
C LEU A 87 -6.12 13.83 -2.94
N ALA A 88 -5.73 13.49 -1.71
CA ALA A 88 -5.78 14.43 -0.58
C ALA A 88 -4.52 15.30 -0.45
N LEU A 89 -3.46 15.02 -1.23
CA LEU A 89 -2.23 15.82 -1.19
C LEU A 89 -2.39 17.13 -1.97
N PRO A 90 -1.79 18.23 -1.48
CA PRO A 90 -1.71 19.49 -2.21
C PRO A 90 -0.67 19.41 -3.34
N ILE A 91 -0.92 18.54 -4.33
CA ILE A 91 -0.05 18.40 -5.49
C ILE A 91 -0.40 19.49 -6.50
N PRO A 92 0.56 20.32 -6.94
CA PRO A 92 0.30 21.34 -7.95
C PRO A 92 -0.18 20.67 -9.24
N GLN A 93 -1.42 20.97 -9.62
CA GLN A 93 -1.97 20.57 -10.92
C GLN A 93 -1.23 21.35 -12.00
N ARG A 94 -0.47 20.68 -12.85
CA ARG A 94 0.09 21.36 -14.03
C ARG A 94 -1.06 21.79 -14.95
N ARG A 95 -1.14 23.09 -15.23
CA ARG A 95 -2.09 23.62 -16.21
C ARG A 95 -1.85 22.92 -17.56
N GLY A 96 -2.83 22.13 -18.01
CA GLY A 96 -2.87 21.60 -19.37
C GLY A 96 -2.93 20.09 -19.57
N SER A 97 -2.52 19.26 -18.63
CA SER A 97 -2.56 17.78 -18.82
C SER A 97 -3.00 16.98 -17.59
N GLY A 98 -3.60 17.60 -16.58
CA GLY A 98 -4.36 16.92 -15.52
C GLY A 98 -3.74 15.72 -14.78
N GLY A 99 -2.45 15.46 -14.89
CA GLY A 99 -1.84 14.26 -14.33
C GLY A 99 -0.54 14.54 -13.60
N PHE A 100 -0.13 13.59 -12.77
CA PHE A 100 1.18 13.53 -12.11
C PHE A 100 1.82 12.15 -12.33
N TRP A 101 3.14 12.07 -12.23
CA TRP A 101 3.85 10.82 -12.33
C TRP A 101 3.98 10.16 -10.96
N LEU A 102 3.53 8.92 -10.86
CA LEU A 102 3.76 8.07 -9.69
C LEU A 102 4.97 7.17 -9.97
N VAL A 103 6.10 7.46 -9.32
CA VAL A 103 7.34 6.72 -9.52
C VAL A 103 7.60 5.82 -8.31
N PRO A 104 7.45 4.50 -8.43
CA PRO A 104 7.73 3.58 -7.33
C PRO A 104 9.24 3.49 -7.07
N VAL A 105 9.63 3.45 -5.80
CA VAL A 105 11.02 3.18 -5.42
C VAL A 105 11.36 1.73 -5.78
N PRO A 106 12.39 1.48 -6.60
CA PRO A 106 12.74 0.13 -7.03
C PRO A 106 13.32 -0.69 -5.87
N SER A 107 12.96 -1.95 -5.80
CA SER A 107 13.61 -2.92 -4.93
C SER A 107 14.93 -3.39 -5.54
N ARG A 108 15.90 -3.79 -4.69
CA ARG A 108 17.11 -4.44 -5.20
C ARG A 108 16.74 -5.67 -6.02
N ARG A 109 17.38 -5.89 -7.19
CA ARG A 109 17.04 -6.97 -8.13
C ARG A 109 16.97 -8.35 -7.46
N VAL A 110 17.95 -8.69 -6.62
CA VAL A 110 17.98 -9.96 -5.87
C VAL A 110 16.77 -10.10 -4.93
N ALA A 111 16.42 -9.03 -4.22
CA ALA A 111 15.26 -9.02 -3.32
C ALA A 111 13.94 -9.11 -4.10
N ALA A 112 13.83 -8.46 -5.25
CA ALA A 112 12.67 -8.54 -6.12
C ALA A 112 12.49 -9.95 -6.70
N ALA A 113 13.58 -10.59 -7.15
CA ALA A 113 13.56 -11.96 -7.66
C ALA A 113 13.10 -12.97 -6.60
N ARG A 114 13.61 -12.87 -5.37
CA ARG A 114 13.19 -13.74 -4.24
C ARG A 114 11.72 -13.60 -3.88
N ARG A 115 11.12 -12.42 -4.07
CA ARG A 115 9.71 -12.11 -3.75
C ARG A 115 8.76 -12.32 -4.92
N GLY A 116 9.26 -12.74 -6.08
CA GLY A 116 8.45 -12.93 -7.29
C GLY A 116 8.02 -11.61 -7.96
N GLY A 117 8.76 -10.52 -7.77
CA GLY A 117 8.54 -9.25 -8.49
C GLY A 117 8.67 -7.98 -7.64
N GLN A 118 8.42 -6.85 -8.29
CA GLN A 118 8.51 -5.50 -7.70
C GLN A 118 7.22 -5.14 -6.98
N HIS A 119 7.18 -5.33 -5.67
CA HIS A 119 5.99 -5.06 -4.86
C HIS A 119 5.55 -3.58 -4.88
N MET A 120 6.49 -2.63 -4.95
CA MET A 120 6.16 -1.20 -5.05
C MET A 120 5.57 -0.82 -6.40
N GLU A 121 6.00 -1.45 -7.48
CA GLU A 121 5.41 -1.26 -8.81
C GLU A 121 3.97 -1.79 -8.85
N LEU A 122 3.72 -2.96 -8.28
CA LEU A 122 2.37 -3.51 -8.18
C LEU A 122 1.45 -2.57 -7.38
N LEU A 123 1.94 -2.04 -6.25
CA LEU A 123 1.20 -1.09 -5.43
C LEU A 123 0.89 0.20 -6.20
N ALA A 124 1.88 0.77 -6.90
CA ALA A 124 1.71 1.97 -7.71
C ALA A 124 0.69 1.76 -8.84
N ARG A 125 0.73 0.63 -9.53
CA ARG A 125 -0.25 0.28 -10.56
C ARG A 125 -1.67 0.18 -9.99
N ARG A 126 -1.84 -0.39 -8.80
CA ARG A 126 -3.15 -0.47 -8.13
C ARG A 126 -3.65 0.89 -7.65
N ALA A 127 -2.76 1.80 -7.28
CA ALA A 127 -3.13 3.15 -6.90
C ALA A 127 -3.47 4.04 -8.10
N ALA A 128 -2.97 3.72 -9.30
CA ALA A 128 -3.22 4.47 -10.53
C ALA A 128 -4.44 3.98 -11.33
N ALA A 129 -5.01 2.83 -10.96
CA ALA A 129 -6.18 2.22 -11.61
C ALA A 129 -7.48 2.84 -11.11
#